data_d73ee24f72b5958b682984c16af9aafa
#
_entry.id   d73ee24f72b5958b682984c16af9aafa
#
_cell.length_a   1.000
_cell.length_b   1.000
_cell.length_c   1.000
_cell.angle_alpha   90.00
_cell.angle_beta   90.00
_cell.angle_gamma   90.00
#
_symmetry.space_group_name_H-M   'P 1'
#
loop_
_entity.id
_entity.type
_entity.pdbx_description
1 polymer ?
#
loop_
_entity_poly.entity_id
_entity_poly.type
_entity_poly.pdbx_seq_one_letter_code
_entity_poly.pdbx_strand_id
1 'polypeptide(L)'
;EECKRVLKPGGKFIIQFEDYNYTLGRDNKRGKESLVGDINKIFIEHGFKLWTEAIWRKYSAQRAMLADGALWYRNLKDKDTQLAANWGYVYVYRKDGETEKTIGADITLQEWAEYADAIWDIPNSGIGHTTPFAEKLVERCIKIWTNPNDTVLDPFAGAGTVNYVAIKNNRNAIGIELKKEFYDLAISERFNKLTDDDFELKDSKEAMTERFLAEKAKGEEAKELKAKEAEEKKKLTSKKKNLREEIKELEAQLQALGLKKSEIKKIKDEAKGFIND
;
A
#
# COMPACT_ATOMS: atom_id res chain seq x y z
N GLU A 1 -13.03 18.64 -18.51
CA GLU A 1 -13.24 20.07 -18.13
C GLU A 1 -14.05 20.20 -16.86
N GLU A 2 -15.27 19.66 -16.77
CA GLU A 2 -16.17 19.83 -15.63
C GLU A 2 -15.57 19.36 -14.30
N CYS A 3 -14.92 18.21 -14.28
CA CYS A 3 -14.24 17.74 -13.05
C CYS A 3 -13.17 18.74 -12.58
N LYS A 4 -12.42 19.37 -13.51
CA LYS A 4 -11.46 20.41 -13.14
C LYS A 4 -12.15 21.67 -12.61
N ARG A 5 -13.30 22.04 -13.20
CA ARG A 5 -14.06 23.22 -12.78
C ARG A 5 -14.49 23.10 -11.31
N VAL A 6 -15.06 21.97 -10.93
CA VAL A 6 -15.60 21.75 -9.57
C VAL A 6 -14.54 21.39 -8.53
N LEU A 7 -13.40 20.84 -8.95
CA LEU A 7 -12.32 20.44 -8.05
C LEU A 7 -11.68 21.68 -7.41
N LYS A 8 -11.44 21.63 -6.11
CA LYS A 8 -10.74 22.69 -5.36
C LYS A 8 -9.30 22.85 -5.89
N PRO A 9 -8.66 24.05 -5.74
CA PRO A 9 -7.22 24.18 -5.97
C PRO A 9 -6.42 23.14 -5.17
N GLY A 10 -5.43 22.52 -5.80
CA GLY A 10 -4.64 21.43 -5.21
C GLY A 10 -5.39 20.11 -5.06
N GLY A 11 -6.68 20.06 -5.37
CA GLY A 11 -7.51 18.86 -5.31
C GLY A 11 -7.02 17.75 -6.24
N LYS A 12 -7.38 16.51 -5.92
CA LYS A 12 -6.95 15.31 -6.65
C LYS A 12 -8.07 14.74 -7.49
N PHE A 13 -7.74 14.34 -8.71
CA PHE A 13 -8.59 13.51 -9.57
C PHE A 13 -7.96 12.13 -9.65
N ILE A 14 -8.68 11.12 -9.21
CA ILE A 14 -8.22 9.74 -9.20
C ILE A 14 -9.00 8.98 -10.27
N ILE A 15 -8.29 8.29 -11.14
CA ILE A 15 -8.88 7.45 -12.18
C ILE A 15 -8.26 6.05 -12.13
N GLN A 16 -9.13 5.06 -12.14
CA GLN A 16 -8.72 3.68 -12.36
C GLN A 16 -9.10 3.29 -13.80
N PHE A 17 -8.17 2.67 -14.50
CA PHE A 17 -8.40 2.19 -15.85
C PHE A 17 -7.51 1.00 -16.17
N GLU A 18 -7.81 0.34 -17.27
CA GLU A 18 -7.06 -0.78 -17.82
C GLU A 18 -6.85 -0.56 -19.30
N ASP A 19 -5.80 -1.13 -19.82
CA ASP A 19 -5.61 -1.19 -21.26
C ASP A 19 -6.67 -2.10 -21.91
N TYR A 20 -7.06 -1.79 -23.12
CA TYR A 20 -8.03 -2.60 -23.82
C TYR A 20 -7.37 -3.83 -24.44
N ASN A 21 -7.83 -5.01 -24.01
CA ASN A 21 -7.35 -6.28 -24.53
C ASN A 21 -8.30 -6.78 -25.63
N TYR A 22 -7.78 -6.88 -26.84
CA TYR A 22 -8.51 -7.47 -27.96
C TYR A 22 -8.55 -8.99 -27.86
N THR A 23 -9.71 -9.57 -28.12
CA THR A 23 -9.92 -11.03 -28.17
C THR A 23 -10.51 -11.47 -29.51
N LEU A 24 -10.14 -12.69 -29.96
CA LEU A 24 -10.65 -13.20 -31.24
C LEU A 24 -12.18 -13.29 -31.27
N GLY A 25 -12.80 -13.67 -30.16
CA GLY A 25 -14.26 -13.87 -30.11
C GLY A 25 -15.06 -12.56 -30.16
N ARG A 26 -14.50 -11.48 -29.62
CA ARG A 26 -15.18 -10.17 -29.56
C ARG A 26 -14.73 -9.24 -30.68
N ASP A 27 -13.42 -9.18 -30.96
CA ASP A 27 -12.81 -8.14 -31.78
C ASP A 27 -12.26 -8.66 -33.12
N ASN A 28 -12.37 -9.98 -33.35
CA ASN A 28 -11.79 -10.69 -34.48
C ASN A 28 -10.29 -10.41 -34.70
N LYS A 29 -9.60 -10.01 -33.64
CA LYS A 29 -8.14 -9.77 -33.59
C LYS A 29 -7.63 -10.05 -32.20
N ARG A 30 -6.34 -10.26 -32.07
CA ARG A 30 -5.63 -10.31 -30.79
C ARG A 30 -4.73 -9.10 -30.66
N GLY A 31 -4.44 -8.71 -29.43
CA GLY A 31 -3.52 -7.64 -29.12
C GLY A 31 -3.98 -6.83 -27.93
N LYS A 32 -3.29 -5.75 -27.70
CA LYS A 32 -3.55 -4.83 -26.59
C LYS A 32 -3.43 -3.40 -27.10
N GLU A 33 -4.34 -2.55 -26.68
CA GLU A 33 -4.27 -1.12 -26.90
C GLU A 33 -4.03 -0.42 -25.58
N SER A 34 -2.93 0.31 -25.47
CA SER A 34 -2.59 1.01 -24.25
C SER A 34 -3.30 2.36 -24.21
N LEU A 35 -4.03 2.57 -23.11
CA LEU A 35 -4.75 3.83 -22.85
C LEU A 35 -3.92 4.84 -22.07
N VAL A 36 -2.75 4.44 -21.58
CA VAL A 36 -1.89 5.29 -20.72
C VAL A 36 -1.53 6.62 -21.42
N GLY A 37 -1.12 6.55 -22.66
CA GLY A 37 -0.71 7.74 -23.43
C GLY A 37 -1.88 8.71 -23.64
N ASP A 38 -3.03 8.20 -24.06
CA ASP A 38 -4.22 8.99 -24.35
C ASP A 38 -4.80 9.64 -23.09
N ILE A 39 -4.89 8.88 -21.99
CA ILE A 39 -5.37 9.40 -20.72
C ILE A 39 -4.44 10.50 -20.21
N ASN A 40 -3.12 10.27 -20.19
CA ASN A 40 -2.17 11.30 -19.79
C ASN A 40 -2.29 12.57 -20.64
N LYS A 41 -2.38 12.41 -21.96
CA LYS A 41 -2.53 13.53 -22.89
C LYS A 41 -3.79 14.35 -22.56
N ILE A 42 -4.94 13.69 -22.41
CA ILE A 42 -6.20 14.35 -22.06
C ILE A 42 -6.06 15.16 -20.78
N PHE A 43 -5.54 14.58 -19.71
CA PHE A 43 -5.42 15.28 -18.42
C PHE A 43 -4.44 16.44 -18.48
N ILE A 44 -3.29 16.30 -19.14
CA ILE A 44 -2.28 17.35 -19.28
C ILE A 44 -2.81 18.51 -20.13
N GLU A 45 -3.47 18.23 -21.25
CA GLU A 45 -4.09 19.26 -22.12
C GLU A 45 -5.18 20.05 -21.38
N HIS A 46 -5.86 19.42 -20.43
CA HIS A 46 -6.81 20.11 -19.54
C HIS A 46 -6.17 20.75 -18.32
N GLY A 47 -4.82 20.80 -18.25
CA GLY A 47 -4.06 21.50 -17.21
C GLY A 47 -4.07 20.81 -15.86
N PHE A 48 -4.16 19.49 -15.83
CA PHE A 48 -3.82 18.68 -14.68
C PHE A 48 -2.33 18.30 -14.71
N LYS A 49 -1.78 17.96 -13.56
CA LYS A 49 -0.45 17.37 -13.44
C LYS A 49 -0.58 15.94 -12.93
N LEU A 50 0.08 14.99 -13.58
CA LEU A 50 0.20 13.66 -13.01
C LEU A 50 0.98 13.79 -11.69
N TRP A 51 0.36 13.35 -10.59
CA TRP A 51 0.92 13.49 -9.25
C TRP A 51 1.62 12.22 -8.79
N THR A 52 0.94 11.09 -8.95
CA THR A 52 1.45 9.75 -8.64
C THR A 52 0.62 8.70 -9.33
N GLU A 53 1.12 7.48 -9.33
CA GLU A 53 0.45 6.33 -9.92
C GLU A 53 0.64 5.09 -9.05
N ALA A 54 -0.29 4.16 -9.14
CA ALA A 54 -0.19 2.84 -8.54
C ALA A 54 -0.71 1.77 -9.51
N ILE A 55 -0.22 0.56 -9.35
CA ILE A 55 -0.71 -0.63 -10.03
C ILE A 55 -1.61 -1.41 -9.06
N TRP A 56 -2.86 -1.54 -9.42
CA TRP A 56 -3.80 -2.39 -8.69
C TRP A 56 -3.82 -3.80 -9.24
N ARG A 57 -3.31 -4.77 -8.49
CA ARG A 57 -3.39 -6.19 -8.81
C ARG A 57 -4.67 -6.78 -8.23
N LYS A 58 -5.60 -7.14 -9.12
CA LYS A 58 -6.97 -7.59 -8.76
C LYS A 58 -7.03 -9.03 -8.28
N TYR A 59 -6.16 -9.88 -8.80
CA TYR A 59 -6.10 -11.30 -8.47
C TYR A 59 -4.75 -11.89 -8.89
N SER A 60 -4.42 -13.04 -8.30
CA SER A 60 -3.18 -13.73 -8.62
C SER A 60 -3.14 -14.23 -10.07
N ALA A 61 -1.94 -14.37 -10.63
CA ALA A 61 -1.77 -14.95 -11.96
C ALA A 61 -2.41 -16.33 -12.08
N GLN A 62 -2.38 -17.14 -11.02
CA GLN A 62 -3.01 -18.46 -11.00
C GLN A 62 -4.53 -18.37 -11.17
N ARG A 63 -5.20 -17.42 -10.52
CA ARG A 63 -6.64 -17.19 -10.69
C ARG A 63 -6.96 -16.68 -12.09
N ALA A 64 -6.11 -15.82 -12.66
CA ALA A 64 -6.23 -15.37 -14.03
C ALA A 64 -6.17 -16.53 -15.04
N MET A 65 -5.25 -17.46 -14.81
CA MET A 65 -5.13 -18.67 -15.63
C MET A 65 -6.41 -19.51 -15.62
N LEU A 66 -7.05 -19.63 -14.46
CA LEU A 66 -8.25 -20.46 -14.28
C LEU A 66 -9.52 -19.77 -14.82
N ALA A 67 -9.64 -18.46 -14.64
CA ALA A 67 -10.86 -17.71 -14.96
C ALA A 67 -10.95 -17.33 -16.45
N ASP A 68 -9.86 -16.85 -17.04
CA ASP A 68 -9.89 -16.26 -18.38
C ASP A 68 -9.40 -17.21 -19.48
N GLY A 69 -8.90 -18.39 -19.12
CA GLY A 69 -8.32 -19.34 -20.06
C GLY A 69 -7.11 -18.76 -20.84
N ALA A 70 -6.64 -17.58 -20.46
CA ALA A 70 -5.63 -16.82 -21.19
C ALA A 70 -4.25 -17.48 -21.16
N LEU A 71 -3.97 -18.21 -20.08
CA LEU A 71 -2.70 -18.91 -19.88
C LEU A 71 -2.91 -20.43 -19.82
N TRP A 72 -3.70 -20.97 -20.70
CA TRP A 72 -3.88 -22.41 -20.74
C TRP A 72 -2.56 -23.12 -21.02
N TYR A 73 -2.34 -24.23 -20.35
CA TYR A 73 -1.13 -25.04 -20.48
C TYR A 73 -0.75 -25.34 -21.94
N ARG A 74 -1.72 -25.56 -22.83
CA ARG A 74 -1.48 -25.75 -24.26
C ARG A 74 -0.97 -24.51 -25.00
N ASN A 75 -1.20 -23.30 -24.46
CA ASN A 75 -0.74 -22.03 -25.01
C ASN A 75 0.68 -21.65 -24.56
N LEU A 76 1.23 -22.34 -23.58
CA LEU A 76 2.58 -22.09 -23.06
C LEU A 76 3.68 -22.27 -24.10
N LYS A 77 3.40 -22.98 -25.18
CA LYS A 77 4.32 -23.18 -26.34
C LYS A 77 3.99 -22.29 -27.52
N ASP A 78 2.92 -21.52 -27.46
CA ASP A 78 2.54 -20.59 -28.51
C ASP A 78 3.35 -19.29 -28.38
N LYS A 79 4.02 -18.87 -29.48
CA LYS A 79 4.76 -17.61 -29.52
C LYS A 79 3.86 -16.39 -29.43
N ASP A 80 2.57 -16.56 -29.72
CA ASP A 80 1.53 -15.51 -29.67
C ASP A 80 0.79 -15.47 -28.33
N THR A 81 1.31 -16.12 -27.28
CA THR A 81 0.70 -16.11 -25.95
C THR A 81 0.66 -14.70 -25.36
N GLN A 82 -0.53 -14.29 -24.94
CA GLN A 82 -0.73 -13.04 -24.19
C GLN A 82 -0.76 -13.32 -22.68
N LEU A 83 -0.18 -12.41 -21.91
CA LEU A 83 -0.25 -12.49 -20.45
C LEU A 83 -1.64 -12.08 -19.95
N ALA A 84 -2.03 -12.63 -18.82
CA ALA A 84 -3.32 -12.30 -18.20
C ALA A 84 -3.36 -10.84 -17.74
N ALA A 85 -4.45 -10.16 -18.04
CA ALA A 85 -4.72 -8.80 -17.58
C ALA A 85 -5.28 -8.82 -16.15
N ASN A 86 -4.45 -9.14 -15.19
CA ASN A 86 -4.84 -9.26 -13.78
C ASN A 86 -4.62 -8.00 -12.95
N TRP A 87 -4.29 -6.90 -13.59
CA TRP A 87 -4.00 -5.63 -12.96
C TRP A 87 -4.60 -4.45 -13.73
N GLY A 88 -4.68 -3.30 -13.08
CA GLY A 88 -5.11 -2.03 -13.66
C GLY A 88 -4.28 -0.89 -13.11
N TYR A 89 -4.39 0.27 -13.75
CA TYR A 89 -3.73 1.50 -13.33
C TYR A 89 -4.62 2.28 -12.36
N VAL A 90 -4.02 2.91 -11.37
CA VAL A 90 -4.64 3.95 -10.56
C VAL A 90 -3.79 5.20 -10.69
N TYR A 91 -4.26 6.16 -11.45
CA TYR A 91 -3.56 7.42 -11.70
C TYR A 91 -4.19 8.54 -10.89
N VAL A 92 -3.35 9.34 -10.26
CA VAL A 92 -3.76 10.49 -9.46
C VAL A 92 -3.25 11.74 -10.15
N TYR A 93 -4.18 12.55 -10.60
CA TYR A 93 -3.88 13.85 -11.18
C TYR A 93 -4.19 14.95 -10.17
N ARG A 94 -3.41 16.01 -10.20
CA ARG A 94 -3.56 17.17 -9.32
C ARG A 94 -3.92 18.40 -10.12
N LYS A 95 -4.94 19.13 -9.64
CA LYS A 95 -5.22 20.50 -10.08
C LYS A 95 -4.21 21.45 -9.43
N ASP A 96 -3.72 22.43 -10.18
CA ASP A 96 -2.83 23.46 -9.63
C ASP A 96 -3.47 24.20 -8.44
N GLY A 97 -2.61 24.66 -7.53
CA GLY A 97 -2.99 25.36 -6.32
C GLY A 97 -2.43 24.69 -5.07
N GLU A 98 -2.61 25.34 -3.94
CA GLU A 98 -2.18 24.82 -2.65
C GLU A 98 -3.24 23.92 -2.05
N THR A 99 -2.80 22.88 -1.36
CA THR A 99 -3.66 22.02 -0.51
C THR A 99 -3.47 22.42 0.93
N GLU A 100 -4.55 22.36 1.70
CA GLU A 100 -4.43 22.46 3.16
C GLU A 100 -3.48 21.38 3.68
N LYS A 101 -2.58 21.77 4.57
CA LYS A 101 -1.71 20.81 5.24
C LYS A 101 -2.56 19.95 6.17
N THR A 102 -2.43 18.66 6.04
CA THR A 102 -3.04 17.70 6.97
C THR A 102 -2.28 17.72 8.28
N ILE A 103 -2.98 18.03 9.36
CA ILE A 103 -2.47 17.88 10.72
C ILE A 103 -3.32 16.75 11.33
N GLY A 104 -2.68 15.64 11.65
CA GLY A 104 -3.37 14.45 12.15
C GLY A 104 -3.95 13.62 10.99
N ALA A 105 -3.35 12.50 10.73
CA ALA A 105 -3.82 11.56 9.73
C ALA A 105 -4.73 10.53 10.40
N ASP A 106 -5.83 10.20 9.75
CA ASP A 106 -6.65 9.03 10.07
C ASP A 106 -6.06 7.74 9.46
N ILE A 107 -4.75 7.75 9.25
CA ILE A 107 -3.95 6.61 8.77
C ILE A 107 -2.90 6.31 9.84
N THR A 108 -2.85 5.06 10.30
CA THR A 108 -1.80 4.59 11.18
C THR A 108 -0.46 4.49 10.45
N LEU A 109 0.65 4.47 11.18
CA LEU A 109 1.98 4.28 10.59
C LEU A 109 2.09 2.95 9.82
N GLN A 110 1.41 1.92 10.30
CA GLN A 110 1.38 0.61 9.65
C GLN A 110 0.60 0.66 8.33
N GLU A 111 -0.58 1.27 8.32
CA GLU A 111 -1.36 1.50 7.09
C GLU A 111 -0.57 2.36 6.10
N TRP A 112 0.10 3.43 6.58
CA TRP A 112 0.92 4.26 5.72
C TRP A 112 2.05 3.48 5.04
N ALA A 113 2.75 2.60 5.79
CA ALA A 113 3.80 1.78 5.23
C ALA A 113 3.30 0.83 4.13
N GLU A 114 2.07 0.30 4.30
CA GLU A 114 1.41 -0.53 3.28
C GLU A 114 0.91 0.30 2.09
N TYR A 115 0.33 1.49 2.34
CA TYR A 115 -0.30 2.31 1.31
C TYR A 115 0.72 3.07 0.45
N ALA A 116 1.91 3.32 0.99
CA ALA A 116 3.00 3.99 0.28
C ALA A 116 3.66 3.12 -0.81
N ASP A 117 3.41 1.81 -0.82
CA ASP A 117 3.80 0.96 -1.94
C ASP A 117 2.97 1.33 -3.18
N ALA A 118 3.61 1.37 -4.33
CA ALA A 118 2.94 1.64 -5.61
C ALA A 118 2.30 0.40 -6.25
N ILE A 119 2.45 -0.78 -5.66
CA ILE A 119 1.83 -2.03 -6.12
C ILE A 119 0.86 -2.53 -5.07
N TRP A 120 -0.42 -2.48 -5.40
CA TRP A 120 -1.50 -2.80 -4.48
C TRP A 120 -2.14 -4.15 -4.79
N ASP A 121 -1.90 -5.11 -3.93
CA ASP A 121 -2.54 -6.44 -3.98
C ASP A 121 -3.89 -6.39 -3.23
N ILE A 122 -4.94 -5.99 -3.94
CA ILE A 122 -6.28 -5.87 -3.37
C ILE A 122 -7.24 -6.73 -4.21
N PRO A 123 -7.67 -7.90 -3.70
CA PRO A 123 -8.62 -8.72 -4.42
C PRO A 123 -9.92 -7.97 -4.71
N ASN A 124 -10.41 -8.11 -5.93
CA ASN A 124 -11.73 -7.58 -6.28
C ASN A 124 -12.82 -8.41 -5.59
N SER A 125 -13.57 -7.80 -4.69
CA SER A 125 -14.62 -8.45 -3.89
C SER A 125 -15.98 -7.77 -4.03
N GLY A 126 -16.18 -7.01 -5.11
CA GLY A 126 -17.39 -6.23 -5.28
C GLY A 126 -18.67 -7.05 -5.40
N ILE A 127 -19.75 -6.52 -4.85
CA ILE A 127 -21.07 -7.13 -4.80
C ILE A 127 -21.93 -6.65 -6.00
N GLY A 128 -22.54 -7.59 -6.72
CA GLY A 128 -23.73 -7.33 -7.54
C GLY A 128 -23.57 -6.52 -8.83
N HIS A 129 -22.37 -6.06 -9.18
CA HIS A 129 -22.11 -5.32 -10.41
C HIS A 129 -21.11 -6.05 -11.30
N THR A 130 -21.21 -5.87 -12.62
CA THR A 130 -20.29 -6.49 -13.58
C THR A 130 -18.83 -6.11 -13.38
N THR A 131 -18.56 -4.93 -12.78
CA THR A 131 -17.21 -4.43 -12.48
C THR A 131 -17.19 -3.55 -11.22
N PRO A 132 -17.47 -4.09 -10.04
CA PRO A 132 -17.45 -3.30 -8.83
C PRO A 132 -16.01 -2.98 -8.38
N PHE A 133 -15.77 -1.78 -7.87
CA PHE A 133 -14.54 -1.48 -7.17
C PHE A 133 -14.43 -2.28 -5.87
N ALA A 134 -13.23 -2.75 -5.55
CA ALA A 134 -12.94 -3.25 -4.23
C ALA A 134 -13.01 -2.09 -3.21
N GLU A 135 -13.81 -2.23 -2.16
CA GLU A 135 -13.96 -1.19 -1.12
C GLU A 135 -12.60 -0.79 -0.53
N LYS A 136 -11.71 -1.75 -0.29
CA LYS A 136 -10.34 -1.48 0.18
C LYS A 136 -9.50 -0.63 -0.77
N LEU A 137 -9.71 -0.73 -2.09
CA LEU A 137 -9.04 0.13 -3.06
C LEU A 137 -9.49 1.58 -2.90
N VAL A 138 -10.81 1.76 -2.81
CA VAL A 138 -11.43 3.09 -2.61
C VAL A 138 -11.02 3.68 -1.26
N GLU A 139 -11.06 2.89 -0.19
CA GLU A 139 -10.64 3.31 1.15
C GLU A 139 -9.20 3.81 1.15
N ARG A 140 -8.28 3.08 0.53
CA ARG A 140 -6.88 3.48 0.40
C ARG A 140 -6.74 4.82 -0.32
N CYS A 141 -7.42 4.99 -1.45
CA CYS A 141 -7.43 6.25 -2.19
C CYS A 141 -7.98 7.41 -1.35
N ILE A 142 -9.09 7.21 -0.65
CA ILE A 142 -9.72 8.23 0.18
C ILE A 142 -8.79 8.62 1.34
N LYS A 143 -8.28 7.67 2.08
CA LYS A 143 -7.40 7.94 3.23
C LYS A 143 -6.11 8.67 2.84
N ILE A 144 -5.47 8.29 1.72
CA ILE A 144 -4.21 8.92 1.30
C ILE A 144 -4.42 10.37 0.83
N TRP A 145 -5.49 10.65 0.07
CA TRP A 145 -5.59 11.90 -0.69
C TRP A 145 -6.71 12.83 -0.25
N THR A 146 -7.43 12.50 0.80
CA THR A 146 -8.45 13.36 1.41
C THR A 146 -8.30 13.42 2.93
N ASN A 147 -8.82 14.49 3.53
CA ASN A 147 -8.96 14.62 4.98
C ASN A 147 -10.39 14.28 5.41
N PRO A 148 -10.63 13.92 6.67
CA PRO A 148 -11.97 13.92 7.23
C PRO A 148 -12.69 15.25 6.95
N ASN A 149 -13.98 15.17 6.66
CA ASN A 149 -14.84 16.27 6.20
C ASN A 149 -14.56 16.82 4.79
N ASP A 150 -13.56 16.33 4.07
CA ASP A 150 -13.46 16.63 2.65
C ASP A 150 -14.64 16.05 1.88
N THR A 151 -14.94 16.62 0.71
CA THR A 151 -15.98 16.13 -0.16
C THR A 151 -15.40 15.29 -1.29
N VAL A 152 -15.88 14.07 -1.41
CA VAL A 152 -15.55 13.14 -2.49
C VAL A 152 -16.69 13.16 -3.50
N LEU A 153 -16.37 13.48 -4.75
CA LEU A 153 -17.31 13.44 -5.87
C LEU A 153 -17.02 12.24 -6.77
N ASP A 154 -18.01 11.39 -6.97
CA ASP A 154 -18.00 10.34 -7.99
C ASP A 154 -19.06 10.67 -9.08
N PRO A 155 -18.64 11.13 -10.26
CA PRO A 155 -19.56 11.47 -11.35
C PRO A 155 -20.13 10.25 -12.08
N PHE A 156 -19.68 9.03 -11.75
CA PHE A 156 -20.14 7.76 -12.33
C PHE A 156 -20.35 6.72 -11.23
N ALA A 157 -21.17 7.06 -10.25
CA ALA A 157 -21.26 6.37 -8.96
C ALA A 157 -21.63 4.88 -9.04
N GLY A 158 -22.31 4.44 -10.10
CA GLY A 158 -22.71 3.04 -10.25
C GLY A 158 -23.49 2.55 -9.04
N ALA A 159 -23.03 1.46 -8.44
CA ALA A 159 -23.57 0.91 -7.19
C ALA A 159 -23.12 1.68 -5.91
N GLY A 160 -22.58 2.89 -6.03
CA GLY A 160 -22.28 3.78 -4.91
C GLY A 160 -21.08 3.39 -4.04
N THR A 161 -20.15 2.58 -4.53
CA THR A 161 -19.02 2.10 -3.72
C THR A 161 -18.18 3.25 -3.19
N VAL A 162 -17.81 4.20 -4.04
CA VAL A 162 -16.96 5.34 -3.65
C VAL A 162 -17.66 6.20 -2.59
N ASN A 163 -18.92 6.49 -2.80
CA ASN A 163 -19.71 7.33 -1.89
C ASN A 163 -19.91 6.65 -0.53
N TYR A 164 -20.24 5.36 -0.54
CA TYR A 164 -20.38 4.57 0.69
C TYR A 164 -19.10 4.54 1.50
N VAL A 165 -17.97 4.24 0.86
CA VAL A 165 -16.66 4.17 1.54
C VAL A 165 -16.23 5.56 2.02
N ALA A 166 -16.55 6.64 1.30
CA ALA A 166 -16.26 7.99 1.74
C ALA A 166 -16.99 8.32 3.05
N ILE A 167 -18.29 8.02 3.14
CA ILE A 167 -19.09 8.22 4.36
C ILE A 167 -18.52 7.39 5.52
N LYS A 168 -18.24 6.11 5.31
CA LYS A 168 -17.66 5.22 6.32
C LYS A 168 -16.30 5.70 6.86
N ASN A 169 -15.61 6.53 6.12
CA ASN A 169 -14.34 7.14 6.49
C ASN A 169 -14.47 8.64 6.85
N ASN A 170 -15.63 9.10 7.26
CA ASN A 170 -15.91 10.48 7.69
C ASN A 170 -15.66 11.55 6.60
N ARG A 171 -15.93 11.24 5.35
CA ARG A 171 -15.94 12.21 4.24
C ARG A 171 -17.36 12.48 3.78
N ASN A 172 -17.58 13.69 3.32
CA ASN A 172 -18.82 14.00 2.60
C ASN A 172 -18.76 13.35 1.22
N ALA A 173 -19.89 12.88 0.71
CA ALA A 173 -19.96 12.19 -0.57
C ALA A 173 -21.04 12.78 -1.48
N ILE A 174 -20.68 12.96 -2.75
CA ILE A 174 -21.62 13.32 -3.83
C ILE A 174 -21.46 12.26 -4.91
N GLY A 175 -22.53 11.54 -5.24
CA GLY A 175 -22.58 10.55 -6.31
C GLY A 175 -23.55 10.96 -7.39
N ILE A 176 -23.17 10.77 -8.65
CA ILE A 176 -24.04 10.98 -9.81
C ILE A 176 -24.13 9.65 -10.55
N GLU A 177 -25.34 9.15 -10.74
CA GLU A 177 -25.62 7.94 -11.50
C GLU A 177 -26.80 8.16 -12.44
N LEU A 178 -26.60 7.86 -13.71
CA LEU A 178 -27.61 8.04 -14.76
C LEU A 178 -28.63 6.91 -14.77
N LYS A 179 -28.19 5.68 -14.50
CA LYS A 179 -29.04 4.49 -14.56
C LYS A 179 -29.74 4.27 -13.23
N LYS A 180 -31.07 4.36 -13.26
CA LYS A 180 -31.91 4.16 -12.08
C LYS A 180 -31.66 2.81 -11.40
N GLU A 181 -31.41 1.76 -12.15
CA GLU A 181 -31.13 0.42 -11.62
C GLU A 181 -29.90 0.40 -10.70
N PHE A 182 -28.83 1.09 -11.07
CA PHE A 182 -27.63 1.20 -10.24
C PHE A 182 -27.82 2.13 -9.05
N TYR A 183 -28.59 3.19 -9.22
CA TYR A 183 -28.99 4.05 -8.11
C TYR A 183 -29.80 3.26 -7.07
N ASP A 184 -30.82 2.51 -7.49
CA ASP A 184 -31.64 1.70 -6.58
C ASP A 184 -30.81 0.63 -5.88
N LEU A 185 -29.85 0.02 -6.60
CA LEU A 185 -28.90 -0.94 -6.04
C LEU A 185 -28.00 -0.28 -4.98
N ALA A 186 -27.50 0.92 -5.22
CA ALA A 186 -26.70 1.66 -4.26
C ALA A 186 -27.48 1.91 -2.96
N ILE A 187 -28.73 2.35 -3.08
CA ILE A 187 -29.60 2.60 -1.92
C ILE A 187 -29.83 1.29 -1.14
N SER A 188 -30.29 0.23 -1.81
CA SER A 188 -30.67 -1.02 -1.13
C SER A 188 -29.48 -1.77 -0.52
N GLU A 189 -28.36 -1.83 -1.22
CA GLU A 189 -27.23 -2.67 -0.82
C GLU A 189 -26.18 -1.96 0.05
N ARG A 190 -26.16 -0.62 0.02
CA ARG A 190 -25.15 0.16 0.72
C ARG A 190 -25.72 1.21 1.65
N PHE A 191 -26.48 2.18 1.13
CA PHE A 191 -26.87 3.33 1.92
C PHE A 191 -27.90 2.99 3.00
N ASN A 192 -28.80 2.05 2.78
CA ASN A 192 -29.71 1.55 3.83
C ASN A 192 -29.00 0.82 4.98
N LYS A 193 -27.71 0.49 4.83
CA LYS A 193 -26.89 -0.13 5.88
C LYS A 193 -26.09 0.89 6.70
N LEU A 194 -26.13 2.15 6.31
CA LEU A 194 -25.52 3.22 7.09
C LEU A 194 -26.39 3.51 8.33
N THR A 195 -25.74 3.79 9.43
CA THR A 195 -26.33 4.16 10.71
C THR A 195 -25.98 5.59 11.06
N ASP A 196 -26.62 6.18 12.06
CA ASP A 196 -26.32 7.54 12.52
C ASP A 196 -24.85 7.67 12.93
N ASP A 197 -24.26 6.60 13.51
CA ASP A 197 -22.83 6.54 13.89
C ASP A 197 -21.89 6.72 12.69
N ASP A 198 -22.33 6.40 11.47
CA ASP A 198 -21.53 6.57 10.26
C ASP A 198 -21.45 8.03 9.80
N PHE A 199 -22.35 8.87 10.30
CA PHE A 199 -22.40 10.31 10.02
C PHE A 199 -21.85 11.16 11.17
N GLU A 200 -21.60 10.55 12.34
CA GLU A 200 -20.93 11.23 13.44
C GLU A 200 -19.43 11.34 13.17
N LEU A 201 -18.89 12.52 13.42
CA LEU A 201 -17.44 12.72 13.43
C LEU A 201 -16.82 11.91 14.59
N LYS A 202 -16.22 10.79 14.25
CA LYS A 202 -15.60 9.90 15.26
C LYS A 202 -14.42 10.54 16.00
N ASP A 203 -13.81 11.57 15.40
CA ASP A 203 -12.71 12.29 16.02
C ASP A 203 -12.71 13.76 15.61
N SER A 204 -12.56 14.65 16.58
CA SER A 204 -12.27 16.06 16.29
C SER A 204 -10.87 16.22 15.69
N LYS A 205 -10.62 17.33 15.01
CA LYS A 205 -9.29 17.66 14.45
C LYS A 205 -8.20 17.63 15.53
N GLU A 206 -8.56 18.03 16.75
CA GLU A 206 -7.72 18.03 17.93
C GLU A 206 -7.38 16.60 18.36
N ALA A 207 -8.37 15.71 18.47
CA ALA A 207 -8.16 14.31 18.84
C ALA A 207 -7.30 13.55 17.82
N MET A 208 -7.47 13.83 16.52
CA MET A 208 -6.62 13.28 15.46
C MET A 208 -5.17 13.78 15.57
N THR A 209 -4.99 15.07 15.87
CA THR A 209 -3.67 15.66 16.09
C THR A 209 -2.97 15.02 17.28
N GLU A 210 -3.69 14.83 18.37
CA GLU A 210 -3.17 14.22 19.59
C GLU A 210 -2.73 12.76 19.37
N ARG A 211 -3.54 11.98 18.65
CA ARG A 211 -3.16 10.61 18.24
C ARG A 211 -1.92 10.59 17.38
N PHE A 212 -1.83 11.46 16.38
CA PHE A 212 -0.66 11.54 15.50
C PHE A 212 0.61 11.88 16.28
N LEU A 213 0.53 12.85 17.22
CA LEU A 213 1.66 13.22 18.06
C LEU A 213 2.07 12.09 19.00
N ALA A 214 1.09 11.36 19.56
CA ALA A 214 1.34 10.20 20.40
C ALA A 214 1.99 9.03 19.63
N GLU A 215 1.54 8.74 18.43
CA GLU A 215 2.16 7.72 17.58
C GLU A 215 3.57 8.10 17.13
N LYS A 216 3.79 9.37 16.79
CA LYS A 216 5.11 9.90 16.46
C LYS A 216 6.09 9.75 17.62
N ALA A 217 5.67 10.11 18.84
CA ALA A 217 6.47 9.96 20.05
C ALA A 217 6.86 8.49 20.30
N LYS A 218 5.89 7.55 20.20
CA LYS A 218 6.17 6.11 20.31
C LYS A 218 7.16 5.62 19.23
N GLY A 219 7.07 6.15 18.02
CA GLY A 219 7.98 5.83 16.93
C GLY A 219 9.40 6.32 17.18
N GLU A 220 9.57 7.49 17.80
CA GLU A 220 10.86 8.04 18.21
C GLU A 220 11.48 7.25 19.35
N GLU A 221 10.70 6.92 20.39
CA GLU A 221 11.14 6.04 21.50
C GLU A 221 11.60 4.66 21.00
N ALA A 222 10.85 4.05 20.09
CA ALA A 222 11.21 2.76 19.50
C ALA A 222 12.53 2.83 18.68
N LYS A 223 12.79 3.95 18.01
CA LYS A 223 14.05 4.18 17.29
C LYS A 223 15.23 4.35 18.24
N GLU A 224 15.04 5.11 19.33
CA GLU A 224 16.06 5.28 20.36
C GLU A 224 16.39 3.96 21.06
N LEU A 225 15.38 3.14 21.37
CA LEU A 225 15.59 1.81 21.97
C LEU A 225 16.42 0.91 21.06
N LYS A 226 16.06 0.83 19.78
CA LYS A 226 16.82 0.07 18.77
C LYS A 226 18.24 0.59 18.60
N ALA A 227 18.46 1.90 18.68
CA ALA A 227 19.80 2.49 18.60
C ALA A 227 20.65 2.10 19.81
N LYS A 228 20.09 2.10 21.03
CA LYS A 228 20.76 1.65 22.27
C LYS A 228 21.12 0.17 22.21
N GLU A 229 20.18 -0.68 21.77
CA GLU A 229 20.45 -2.12 21.59
C GLU A 229 21.56 -2.38 20.55
N ALA A 230 21.57 -1.63 19.46
CA ALA A 230 22.60 -1.75 18.43
C ALA A 230 23.99 -1.31 18.96
N GLU A 231 24.04 -0.27 19.80
CA GLU A 231 25.26 0.20 20.43
C GLU A 231 25.80 -0.80 21.46
N GLU A 232 24.92 -1.38 22.30
CA GLU A 232 25.31 -2.46 23.23
C GLU A 232 25.85 -3.67 22.51
N LYS A 233 25.18 -4.07 21.42
CA LYS A 233 25.64 -5.19 20.59
C LYS A 233 27.01 -4.93 19.96
N LYS A 234 27.30 -3.69 19.54
CA LYS A 234 28.65 -3.29 19.08
C LYS A 234 29.68 -3.36 20.19
N LYS A 235 29.37 -2.84 21.39
CA LYS A 235 30.26 -2.89 22.56
C LYS A 235 30.57 -4.33 22.96
N LEU A 236 29.56 -5.22 22.97
CA LEU A 236 29.74 -6.64 23.26
C LEU A 236 30.61 -7.34 22.20
N THR A 237 30.42 -6.98 20.93
CA THR A 237 31.23 -7.54 19.82
C THR A 237 32.69 -7.11 19.94
N SER A 238 32.96 -5.84 20.28
CA SER A 238 34.32 -5.34 20.54
C SER A 238 34.94 -6.04 21.73
N LYS A 239 34.24 -6.19 22.86
CA LYS A 239 34.75 -6.95 24.02
C LYS A 239 35.08 -8.38 23.68
N LYS A 240 34.22 -9.07 22.92
CA LYS A 240 34.48 -10.43 22.46
C LYS A 240 35.72 -10.53 21.56
N LYS A 241 35.98 -9.51 20.74
CA LYS A 241 37.17 -9.47 19.88
C LYS A 241 38.42 -9.30 20.72
N ASN A 242 38.47 -8.36 21.65
CA ASN A 242 39.62 -8.14 22.53
C ASN A 242 39.91 -9.39 23.38
N LEU A 243 38.90 -10.03 23.95
CA LEU A 243 39.04 -11.24 24.73
C LEU A 243 39.66 -12.41 23.89
N ARG A 244 39.30 -12.48 22.61
CA ARG A 244 39.90 -13.48 21.69
C ARG A 244 41.37 -13.21 21.39
N GLU A 245 41.77 -11.94 21.34
CA GLU A 245 43.14 -11.53 21.15
C GLU A 245 43.98 -11.85 22.41
N GLU A 246 43.47 -11.51 23.61
CA GLU A 246 44.11 -11.89 24.90
C GLU A 246 44.28 -13.40 25.07
N ILE A 247 43.26 -14.18 24.70
CA ILE A 247 43.35 -15.65 24.72
C ILE A 247 44.47 -16.15 23.79
N LYS A 248 44.62 -15.56 22.60
CA LYS A 248 45.70 -15.94 21.68
C LYS A 248 47.08 -15.61 22.23
N GLU A 249 47.24 -14.46 22.89
CA GLU A 249 48.48 -14.06 23.52
C GLU A 249 48.87 -15.00 24.68
N LEU A 250 47.89 -15.34 25.53
CA LEU A 250 48.09 -16.31 26.60
C LEU A 250 48.46 -17.71 26.06
N GLU A 251 47.81 -18.16 24.98
CA GLU A 251 48.16 -19.40 24.30
C GLU A 251 49.61 -19.39 23.81
N ALA A 252 50.09 -18.29 23.25
CA ALA A 252 51.43 -18.13 22.78
C ALA A 252 52.45 -18.14 23.95
N GLN A 253 52.14 -17.50 25.06
CA GLN A 253 52.96 -17.52 26.28
C GLN A 253 53.05 -18.90 26.89
N LEU A 254 51.95 -19.65 26.96
CA LEU A 254 51.93 -21.04 27.46
C LEU A 254 52.76 -21.98 26.56
N GLN A 255 52.72 -21.77 25.24
CA GLN A 255 53.60 -22.51 24.32
C GLN A 255 55.06 -22.17 24.50
N ALA A 256 55.42 -20.91 24.77
CA ALA A 256 56.77 -20.48 25.03
C ALA A 256 57.34 -21.07 26.34
N LEU A 257 56.48 -21.37 27.32
CA LEU A 257 56.81 -22.06 28.56
C LEU A 257 56.94 -23.58 28.41
N GLY A 258 56.79 -24.12 27.19
CA GLY A 258 57.03 -25.53 26.88
C GLY A 258 55.81 -26.45 27.01
N LEU A 259 54.64 -25.92 27.28
CA LEU A 259 53.39 -26.71 27.30
C LEU A 259 53.00 -27.21 25.92
N LYS A 260 52.58 -28.45 25.82
CA LYS A 260 52.10 -29.03 24.56
C LYS A 260 50.68 -28.50 24.19
N LYS A 261 50.38 -28.42 22.91
CA LYS A 261 49.07 -27.97 22.43
C LYS A 261 47.89 -28.75 23.04
N SER A 262 48.05 -30.01 23.37
CA SER A 262 47.04 -30.85 24.03
C SER A 262 46.75 -30.42 25.46
N GLU A 263 47.77 -29.98 26.19
CA GLU A 263 47.66 -29.50 27.58
C GLU A 263 47.00 -28.11 27.62
N ILE A 264 47.38 -27.22 26.67
CA ILE A 264 46.77 -25.90 26.50
C ILE A 264 45.28 -26.03 26.15
N LYS A 265 44.93 -27.01 25.32
CA LYS A 265 43.50 -27.27 24.97
C LYS A 265 42.72 -27.72 26.20
N LYS A 266 43.29 -28.55 27.07
CA LYS A 266 42.63 -29.04 28.28
C LYS A 266 42.36 -27.90 29.28
N ILE A 267 43.33 -27.02 29.50
CA ILE A 267 43.18 -25.81 30.32
C ILE A 267 42.08 -24.90 29.76
N LYS A 268 42.02 -24.79 28.44
CA LYS A 268 41.01 -23.96 27.76
C LYS A 268 39.59 -24.53 27.89
N ASP A 269 39.43 -25.81 27.83
CA ASP A 269 38.16 -26.49 27.98
C ASP A 269 37.66 -26.48 29.45
N GLU A 270 38.55 -26.55 30.42
CA GLU A 270 38.28 -26.35 31.84
C GLU A 270 37.86 -24.89 32.13
N ALA A 271 38.59 -23.91 31.56
CA ALA A 271 38.22 -22.48 31.71
C ALA A 271 36.86 -22.10 31.10
N LYS A 272 36.46 -22.76 30.00
CA LYS A 272 35.10 -22.56 29.41
C LYS A 272 33.98 -23.04 30.32
N GLY A 273 34.23 -24.06 31.18
CA GLY A 273 33.27 -24.53 32.16
C GLY A 273 32.92 -23.46 33.21
N PHE A 274 33.89 -22.62 33.57
CA PHE A 274 33.68 -21.53 34.55
C PHE A 274 33.03 -20.26 33.98
N ILE A 275 32.87 -20.14 32.67
CA ILE A 275 32.27 -18.96 32.01
C ILE A 275 30.75 -19.18 31.70
N ASN A 276 30.31 -20.45 31.76
CA ASN A 276 28.91 -20.81 31.43
C ASN A 276 28.02 -21.06 32.67
N ASP A 277 28.57 -20.97 33.88
CA ASP A 277 27.86 -20.88 35.14
C ASP A 277 27.76 -19.40 35.58
#